data_c82b3a4098dbeefd38eb6130c36b7bae
#
_entry.id   c82b3a4098dbeefd38eb6130c36b7bae
#
_cell.length_a   1.000
_cell.length_b   1.000
_cell.length_c   1.000
_cell.angle_alpha   90.00
_cell.angle_beta   90.00
_cell.angle_gamma   90.00
#
_symmetry.space_group_name_H-M   'P 1'
#
loop_
_entity.id
_entity.type
_entity.pdbx_description
1 polymer ?
#
loop_
_entity_poly.entity_id
_entity_poly.type
_entity_poly.pdbx_seq_one_letter_code
_entity_poly.pdbx_strand_id
1 'polypeptide(L)'
;PDELAEAAYQAETAAGNRCGRQDQWAATHGGFNRLLFIADSVERLPFEPAPSARKWLKIHLLIAHSGISHKSGDIQNRVWSRYDEGDAQVIEGLQAIRLSSRTMVDALQRDQRQLVIDALNEVCRGVDLIDPSIHDPFRSVIDPLLSSGAVMAWKALGAGAGGCAALLCNPMQVSSVRSDIERLGWEIIDWNFEEEGVSIC
;
A
#
# COMPACT_ATOMS: atom_id res chain seq x y z
N PRO A 1 12.96 19.23 -1.51
CA PRO A 1 12.36 17.88 -1.65
C PRO A 1 11.15 17.89 -2.56
N ASP A 2 10.17 18.80 -2.35
CA ASP A 2 8.91 18.84 -3.12
C ASP A 2 9.13 19.04 -4.63
N GLU A 3 10.05 19.95 -5.01
CA GLU A 3 10.41 20.17 -6.41
C GLU A 3 11.03 18.92 -7.05
N LEU A 4 11.80 18.15 -6.28
CA LEU A 4 12.40 16.89 -6.76
C LEU A 4 11.32 15.82 -6.95
N ALA A 5 10.40 15.71 -6.01
CA ALA A 5 9.27 14.78 -6.10
C ALA A 5 8.38 15.09 -7.32
N GLU A 6 8.07 16.37 -7.54
CA GLU A 6 7.31 16.82 -8.72
C GLU A 6 8.07 16.58 -10.02
N ALA A 7 9.38 16.86 -10.06
CA ALA A 7 10.20 16.59 -11.25
C ALA A 7 10.23 15.10 -11.60
N ALA A 8 10.34 14.22 -10.59
CA ALA A 8 10.27 12.78 -10.79
C ALA A 8 8.91 12.33 -11.35
N TYR A 9 7.81 12.84 -10.80
CA TYR A 9 6.46 12.59 -11.31
C TYR A 9 6.29 13.06 -12.76
N GLN A 10 6.78 14.25 -13.09
CA GLN A 10 6.74 14.82 -14.43
C GLN A 10 7.54 13.96 -15.43
N ALA A 11 8.71 13.48 -15.02
CA ALA A 11 9.53 12.61 -15.85
C ALA A 11 8.83 11.27 -16.16
N GLU A 12 8.20 10.64 -15.17
CA GLU A 12 7.42 9.42 -15.38
C GLU A 12 6.21 9.65 -16.29
N THR A 13 5.50 10.75 -16.11
CA THR A 13 4.36 11.13 -16.94
C THR A 13 4.79 11.41 -18.37
N ALA A 14 5.91 12.11 -18.58
CA ALA A 14 6.49 12.36 -19.90
C ALA A 14 6.94 11.09 -20.60
N ALA A 15 7.35 10.05 -19.85
CA ALA A 15 7.65 8.73 -20.38
C ALA A 15 6.41 7.91 -20.76
N GLY A 16 5.20 8.47 -20.56
CA GLY A 16 3.93 7.84 -20.91
C GLY A 16 3.33 6.98 -19.79
N ASN A 17 3.90 7.02 -18.57
CA ASN A 17 3.36 6.31 -17.44
C ASN A 17 2.19 7.10 -16.82
N ARG A 18 1.02 6.47 -16.71
CA ARG A 18 -0.04 6.99 -15.85
C ARG A 18 0.23 6.55 -14.41
N CYS A 19 0.71 7.43 -13.59
CA CYS A 19 1.02 7.17 -12.18
C CYS A 19 0.42 8.25 -11.27
N GLY A 20 0.28 7.91 -9.98
CA GLY A 20 0.01 8.91 -8.94
C GLY A 20 1.31 9.57 -8.48
N ARG A 21 1.20 10.60 -7.63
CA ARG A 21 2.35 11.34 -7.05
C ARG A 21 2.89 10.73 -5.75
N GLN A 22 2.23 9.71 -5.20
CA GLN A 22 2.50 9.21 -3.84
C GLN A 22 3.91 8.65 -3.67
N ASP A 23 4.39 7.88 -4.65
CA ASP A 23 5.65 7.14 -4.54
C ASP A 23 6.85 8.09 -4.62
N GLN A 24 6.81 9.08 -5.50
CA GLN A 24 7.85 10.09 -5.66
C GLN A 24 7.97 10.96 -4.40
N TRP A 25 6.83 11.36 -3.80
CA TRP A 25 6.81 12.11 -2.54
C TRP A 25 7.32 11.27 -1.37
N ALA A 26 6.87 10.01 -1.25
CA ALA A 26 7.32 9.12 -0.19
C ALA A 26 8.83 8.85 -0.27
N ALA A 27 9.35 8.56 -1.46
CA ALA A 27 10.78 8.31 -1.67
C ALA A 27 11.64 9.55 -1.39
N THR A 28 11.15 10.74 -1.75
CA THR A 28 11.90 11.99 -1.60
C THR A 28 11.98 12.45 -0.15
N HIS A 29 10.91 12.25 0.62
CA HIS A 29 10.85 12.73 2.02
C HIS A 29 11.30 11.70 3.05
N GLY A 30 11.25 10.41 2.73
CA GLY A 30 11.47 9.35 3.72
C GLY A 30 10.43 9.34 4.84
N GLY A 31 10.60 8.46 5.80
CA GLY A 31 9.73 8.33 6.96
C GLY A 31 8.28 8.00 6.63
N PHE A 32 7.39 8.39 7.52
CA PHE A 32 5.95 8.25 7.34
C PHE A 32 5.36 9.54 6.76
N ASN A 33 4.61 9.43 5.67
CA ASN A 33 4.05 10.59 4.99
C ASN A 33 2.53 10.59 5.05
N ARG A 34 1.95 11.73 5.43
CA ARG A 34 0.55 12.05 5.26
C ARG A 34 0.42 13.06 4.13
N LEU A 35 0.02 12.59 2.97
CA LEU A 35 -0.09 13.40 1.76
C LEU A 35 -1.55 13.74 1.48
N LEU A 36 -1.82 15.00 1.20
CA LEU A 36 -3.11 15.49 0.73
C LEU A 36 -2.97 15.93 -0.72
N PHE A 37 -3.71 15.27 -1.60
CA PHE A 37 -3.75 15.62 -3.03
C PHE A 37 -4.93 16.54 -3.29
N ILE A 38 -4.66 17.75 -3.77
CA ILE A 38 -5.66 18.77 -4.07
C ILE A 38 -5.43 19.25 -5.50
N ALA A 39 -6.28 18.81 -6.43
CA ALA A 39 -6.09 19.05 -7.85
C ALA A 39 -4.65 18.70 -8.29
N ASP A 40 -3.88 19.67 -8.75
CA ASP A 40 -2.52 19.48 -9.23
C ASP A 40 -1.44 19.68 -8.15
N SER A 41 -1.83 19.90 -6.90
CA SER A 41 -0.90 20.12 -5.79
C SER A 41 -0.88 18.96 -4.80
N VAL A 42 0.26 18.81 -4.12
CA VAL A 42 0.44 17.89 -3.01
C VAL A 42 0.84 18.68 -1.78
N GLU A 43 0.10 18.48 -0.69
CA GLU A 43 0.43 19.04 0.61
C GLU A 43 0.84 17.92 1.55
N ARG A 44 2.02 18.04 2.17
CA ARG A 44 2.48 17.12 3.21
C ARG A 44 2.07 17.64 4.57
N LEU A 45 1.17 16.92 5.22
CA LEU A 45 0.69 17.27 6.55
C LEU A 45 1.58 16.65 7.65
N PRO A 46 1.76 17.32 8.79
CA PRO A 46 2.50 16.76 9.92
C PRO A 46 1.90 15.41 10.34
N PHE A 47 2.77 14.40 10.41
CA PHE A 47 2.39 13.07 10.82
C PHE A 47 3.58 12.31 11.38
N GLU A 48 3.41 11.73 12.55
CA GLU A 48 4.38 10.84 13.17
C GLU A 48 3.62 9.73 13.91
N PRO A 49 3.83 8.45 13.57
CA PRO A 49 3.26 7.33 14.31
C PRO A 49 3.82 7.27 15.73
N ALA A 50 3.02 6.76 16.66
CA ALA A 50 3.53 6.44 18.00
C ALA A 50 4.73 5.47 17.88
N PRO A 51 5.79 5.65 18.70
CA PRO A 51 6.97 4.77 18.68
C PRO A 51 6.62 3.28 18.87
N SER A 52 5.61 2.99 19.70
CA SER A 52 5.08 1.63 19.90
C SER A 52 4.39 1.07 18.66
N ALA A 53 3.66 1.88 17.92
CA ALA A 53 3.05 1.49 16.64
C ALA A 53 4.11 1.21 15.58
N ARG A 54 5.16 2.04 15.47
CA ARG A 54 6.31 1.79 14.58
C ARG A 54 7.00 0.46 14.91
N LYS A 55 7.30 0.24 16.18
CA LYS A 55 7.92 -1.01 16.63
C LYS A 55 7.05 -2.23 16.32
N TRP A 56 5.75 -2.10 16.53
CA TRP A 56 4.78 -3.16 16.22
C TRP A 56 4.74 -3.46 14.73
N LEU A 57 4.69 -2.46 13.86
CA LEU A 57 4.75 -2.64 12.41
C LEU A 57 6.06 -3.33 12.00
N LYS A 58 7.22 -2.89 12.51
CA LYS A 58 8.52 -3.48 12.18
C LYS A 58 8.59 -4.97 12.49
N ILE A 59 7.92 -5.42 13.54
CA ILE A 59 7.94 -6.81 13.99
C ILE A 59 6.92 -7.68 13.23
N HIS A 60 5.75 -7.12 12.90
CA HIS A 60 4.62 -7.92 12.43
C HIS A 60 4.27 -7.72 10.95
N LEU A 61 4.87 -6.75 10.29
CA LEU A 61 4.67 -6.52 8.87
C LEU A 61 5.73 -7.26 8.06
N LEU A 62 5.30 -8.17 7.21
CA LEU A 62 6.14 -8.81 6.20
C LEU A 62 5.88 -8.17 4.84
N ILE A 63 6.93 -8.03 4.05
CA ILE A 63 6.81 -7.69 2.62
C ILE A 63 7.21 -8.93 1.84
N ALA A 64 6.32 -9.41 0.97
CA ALA A 64 6.52 -10.61 0.18
C ALA A 64 6.39 -10.31 -1.31
N HIS A 65 7.34 -10.77 -2.12
CA HIS A 65 7.33 -10.64 -3.57
C HIS A 65 6.81 -11.93 -4.20
N SER A 66 5.76 -11.81 -4.99
CA SER A 66 5.05 -12.96 -5.58
C SER A 66 5.79 -13.63 -6.74
N GLY A 67 6.80 -13.00 -7.30
CA GLY A 67 7.44 -13.45 -8.55
C GLY A 67 6.60 -13.22 -9.81
N ILE A 68 5.38 -12.70 -9.70
CA ILE A 68 4.48 -12.43 -10.81
C ILE A 68 4.77 -11.05 -11.37
N SER A 69 5.11 -10.99 -12.66
CA SER A 69 5.27 -9.73 -13.40
C SER A 69 3.95 -9.34 -14.06
N HIS A 70 3.64 -8.06 -14.09
CA HIS A 70 2.43 -7.51 -14.69
C HIS A 70 2.68 -6.18 -15.39
N LYS A 71 1.73 -5.78 -16.24
CA LYS A 71 1.71 -4.45 -16.88
C LYS A 71 0.71 -3.57 -16.14
N SER A 72 1.20 -2.73 -15.23
CA SER A 72 0.38 -1.84 -14.39
C SER A 72 -0.49 -0.85 -15.18
N GLY A 73 -0.05 -0.41 -16.36
CA GLY A 73 -0.77 0.58 -17.17
C GLY A 73 -2.16 0.13 -17.64
N ASP A 74 -2.35 -1.17 -17.89
CA ASP A 74 -3.64 -1.67 -18.37
C ASP A 74 -4.73 -1.61 -17.29
N ILE A 75 -4.36 -1.89 -16.03
CA ILE A 75 -5.29 -1.81 -14.90
C ILE A 75 -5.68 -0.36 -14.64
N GLN A 76 -4.69 0.53 -14.58
CA GLN A 76 -4.95 1.95 -14.35
C GLN A 76 -5.85 2.54 -15.43
N ASN A 77 -5.62 2.21 -16.69
CA ASN A 77 -6.48 2.69 -17.78
C ASN A 77 -7.94 2.21 -17.64
N ARG A 78 -8.16 0.93 -17.26
CA ARG A 78 -9.52 0.41 -17.03
C ARG A 78 -10.21 1.13 -15.88
N VAL A 79 -9.50 1.31 -14.76
CA VAL A 79 -10.05 1.98 -13.57
C VAL A 79 -10.42 3.42 -13.89
N TRP A 80 -9.55 4.16 -14.57
CA TRP A 80 -9.83 5.54 -14.96
C TRP A 80 -11.00 5.66 -15.93
N SER A 81 -11.10 4.78 -16.93
CA SER A 81 -12.25 4.79 -17.84
C SER A 81 -13.57 4.57 -17.09
N ARG A 82 -13.62 3.60 -16.18
CA ARG A 82 -14.81 3.34 -15.36
C ARG A 82 -15.14 4.51 -14.42
N TYR A 83 -14.11 5.16 -13.87
CA TYR A 83 -14.31 6.35 -13.05
C TYR A 83 -14.92 7.51 -13.87
N ASP A 84 -14.40 7.78 -15.07
CA ASP A 84 -14.88 8.82 -15.96
C ASP A 84 -16.32 8.55 -16.43
N GLU A 85 -16.71 7.28 -16.54
CA GLU A 85 -18.09 6.84 -16.84
C GLU A 85 -19.03 6.94 -15.62
N GLY A 86 -18.51 7.27 -14.44
CA GLY A 86 -19.29 7.39 -13.22
C GLY A 86 -19.64 6.07 -12.55
N ASP A 87 -18.85 5.01 -12.74
CA ASP A 87 -19.07 3.69 -12.14
C ASP A 87 -19.14 3.79 -10.61
N ALA A 88 -20.30 3.43 -10.06
CA ALA A 88 -20.57 3.57 -8.63
C ALA A 88 -19.66 2.71 -7.75
N GLN A 89 -19.23 1.53 -8.20
CA GLN A 89 -18.32 0.66 -7.45
C GLN A 89 -16.92 1.26 -7.38
N VAL A 90 -16.42 1.82 -8.50
CA VAL A 90 -15.12 2.50 -8.51
C VAL A 90 -15.14 3.72 -7.60
N ILE A 91 -16.21 4.52 -7.66
CA ILE A 91 -16.36 5.71 -6.79
C ILE A 91 -16.42 5.30 -5.32
N GLU A 92 -17.20 4.27 -4.96
CA GLU A 92 -17.29 3.74 -3.60
C GLU A 92 -15.93 3.22 -3.13
N GLY A 93 -15.23 2.44 -3.95
CA GLY A 93 -13.92 1.90 -3.64
C GLY A 93 -12.88 2.97 -3.36
N LEU A 94 -12.82 4.02 -4.20
CA LEU A 94 -11.93 5.17 -3.99
C LEU A 94 -12.29 5.94 -2.70
N GLN A 95 -13.57 6.09 -2.39
CA GLN A 95 -14.01 6.72 -1.14
C GLN A 95 -13.61 5.89 0.08
N ALA A 96 -13.77 4.56 0.03
CA ALA A 96 -13.34 3.65 1.09
C ALA A 96 -11.85 3.79 1.38
N ILE A 97 -11.00 3.76 0.34
CA ILE A 97 -9.54 3.94 0.46
C ILE A 97 -9.21 5.31 1.07
N ARG A 98 -9.85 6.37 0.61
CA ARG A 98 -9.64 7.72 1.13
C ARG A 98 -10.02 7.87 2.61
N LEU A 99 -11.13 7.28 3.04
CA LEU A 99 -11.56 7.32 4.43
C LEU A 99 -10.63 6.48 5.31
N SER A 100 -10.26 5.29 4.85
CA SER A 100 -9.35 4.39 5.56
C SER A 100 -7.97 5.01 5.77
N SER A 101 -7.46 5.81 4.81
CA SER A 101 -6.19 6.51 4.99
C SER A 101 -6.20 7.51 6.16
N ARG A 102 -7.35 8.17 6.42
CA ARG A 102 -7.52 9.06 7.58
C ARG A 102 -7.58 8.27 8.88
N THR A 103 -8.35 7.18 8.90
CA THR A 103 -8.41 6.26 10.05
C THR A 103 -7.02 5.70 10.37
N MET A 104 -6.24 5.33 9.36
CA MET A 104 -4.88 4.83 9.51
C MET A 104 -3.96 5.83 10.21
N VAL A 105 -4.02 7.11 9.83
CA VAL A 105 -3.24 8.19 10.48
C VAL A 105 -3.57 8.26 11.97
N ASP A 106 -4.85 8.38 12.32
CA ASP A 106 -5.29 8.49 13.71
C ASP A 106 -4.92 7.22 14.52
N ALA A 107 -5.10 6.05 13.91
CA ALA A 107 -4.80 4.77 14.53
C ALA A 107 -3.30 4.60 14.83
N LEU A 108 -2.43 4.96 13.90
CA LEU A 108 -0.97 4.89 14.09
C LEU A 108 -0.47 5.91 15.11
N GLN A 109 -1.01 7.12 15.14
CA GLN A 109 -0.64 8.14 16.11
C GLN A 109 -1.03 7.77 17.55
N ARG A 110 -2.11 7.00 17.72
CA ARG A 110 -2.65 6.60 19.03
C ARG A 110 -2.32 5.16 19.42
N ASP A 111 -1.51 4.44 18.64
CA ASP A 111 -1.21 2.99 18.79
C ASP A 111 -2.47 2.12 18.90
N GLN A 112 -3.49 2.45 18.13
CA GLN A 112 -4.76 1.71 18.08
C GLN A 112 -4.67 0.59 17.04
N ARG A 113 -4.00 -0.49 17.38
CA ARG A 113 -3.61 -1.57 16.44
C ARG A 113 -4.78 -2.22 15.73
N GLN A 114 -5.91 -2.42 16.42
CA GLN A 114 -7.10 -2.98 15.79
C GLN A 114 -7.62 -2.06 14.69
N LEU A 115 -7.64 -0.75 14.91
CA LEU A 115 -8.05 0.20 13.87
C LEU A 115 -7.08 0.26 12.69
N VAL A 116 -5.78 -0.01 12.90
CA VAL A 116 -4.82 -0.18 11.79
C VAL A 116 -5.20 -1.40 10.93
N ILE A 117 -5.51 -2.53 11.57
CA ILE A 117 -5.96 -3.76 10.90
C ILE A 117 -7.26 -3.49 10.13
N ASP A 118 -8.25 -2.88 10.77
CA ASP A 118 -9.56 -2.60 10.18
C ASP A 118 -9.42 -1.64 8.98
N ALA A 119 -8.62 -0.58 9.12
CA ALA A 119 -8.37 0.37 8.04
C ALA A 119 -7.67 -0.31 6.84
N LEU A 120 -6.72 -1.21 7.07
CA LEU A 120 -6.05 -1.93 6.00
C LEU A 120 -6.98 -2.91 5.29
N ASN A 121 -7.84 -3.61 6.03
CA ASN A 121 -8.87 -4.49 5.46
C ASN A 121 -9.88 -3.69 4.62
N GLU A 122 -10.26 -2.49 5.08
CA GLU A 122 -11.16 -1.62 4.32
C GLU A 122 -10.50 -1.08 3.04
N VAL A 123 -9.18 -0.82 3.06
CA VAL A 123 -8.43 -0.52 1.82
C VAL A 123 -8.52 -1.69 0.85
N CYS A 124 -8.33 -2.94 1.32
CA CYS A 124 -8.47 -4.13 0.45
C CYS A 124 -9.87 -4.25 -0.13
N ARG A 125 -10.91 -4.04 0.69
CA ARG A 125 -12.29 -4.02 0.20
C ARG A 125 -12.50 -2.94 -0.87
N GLY A 126 -11.97 -1.75 -0.65
CA GLY A 126 -12.02 -0.66 -1.62
C GLY A 126 -11.34 -1.00 -2.93
N VAL A 127 -10.17 -1.65 -2.88
CA VAL A 127 -9.44 -2.12 -4.07
C VAL A 127 -10.25 -3.18 -4.83
N ASP A 128 -10.88 -4.12 -4.13
CA ASP A 128 -11.74 -5.14 -4.76
C ASP A 128 -12.97 -4.54 -5.46
N LEU A 129 -13.54 -3.46 -4.94
CA LEU A 129 -14.61 -2.70 -5.60
C LEU A 129 -14.12 -1.99 -6.87
N ILE A 130 -12.90 -1.47 -6.82
CA ILE A 130 -12.30 -0.79 -7.98
C ILE A 130 -12.02 -1.78 -9.11
N ASP A 131 -11.25 -2.83 -8.84
CA ASP A 131 -10.94 -3.88 -9.80
C ASP A 131 -10.39 -5.13 -9.06
N PRO A 132 -11.18 -6.23 -8.94
CA PRO A 132 -10.74 -7.44 -8.24
C PRO A 132 -9.48 -8.06 -8.83
N SER A 133 -9.20 -7.86 -10.12
CA SER A 133 -8.02 -8.41 -10.79
C SER A 133 -6.69 -7.90 -10.20
N ILE A 134 -6.74 -6.81 -9.43
CA ILE A 134 -5.59 -6.29 -8.68
C ILE A 134 -5.12 -7.29 -7.63
N HIS A 135 -6.05 -7.97 -6.97
CA HIS A 135 -5.78 -8.91 -5.89
C HIS A 135 -5.73 -10.38 -6.33
N ASP A 136 -6.33 -10.74 -7.47
CA ASP A 136 -6.46 -12.13 -7.93
C ASP A 136 -5.13 -12.92 -7.90
N PRO A 137 -3.98 -12.40 -8.34
CA PRO A 137 -2.72 -13.14 -8.33
C PRO A 137 -2.21 -13.52 -6.94
N PHE A 138 -2.70 -12.82 -5.90
CA PHE A 138 -2.27 -13.02 -4.52
C PHE A 138 -3.17 -13.96 -3.73
N ARG A 139 -4.44 -14.11 -4.15
CA ARG A 139 -5.49 -14.80 -3.36
C ARG A 139 -5.17 -16.23 -3.02
N SER A 140 -4.59 -17.00 -3.96
CA SER A 140 -4.24 -18.40 -3.72
C SER A 140 -3.29 -18.62 -2.54
N VAL A 141 -2.46 -17.61 -2.22
CA VAL A 141 -1.50 -17.65 -1.12
C VAL A 141 -2.06 -16.92 0.11
N ILE A 142 -2.68 -15.77 -0.07
CA ILE A 142 -3.07 -14.90 1.04
C ILE A 142 -4.41 -15.31 1.68
N ASP A 143 -5.41 -15.73 0.89
CA ASP A 143 -6.73 -16.06 1.43
C ASP A 143 -6.70 -17.21 2.47
N PRO A 144 -5.91 -18.29 2.30
CA PRO A 144 -5.74 -19.29 3.36
C PRO A 144 -5.13 -18.74 4.65
N LEU A 145 -4.16 -17.81 4.54
CA LEU A 145 -3.51 -17.17 5.69
C LEU A 145 -4.45 -16.20 6.44
N LEU A 146 -5.30 -15.49 5.71
CA LEU A 146 -6.39 -14.68 6.29
C LEU A 146 -7.42 -15.57 6.99
N SER A 147 -7.86 -16.63 6.33
CA SER A 147 -8.90 -17.54 6.85
C SER A 147 -8.45 -18.26 8.13
N SER A 148 -7.16 -18.55 8.26
CA SER A 148 -6.57 -19.13 9.48
C SER A 148 -6.32 -18.09 10.59
N GLY A 149 -6.41 -16.80 10.30
CA GLY A 149 -6.04 -15.72 11.21
C GLY A 149 -4.52 -15.54 11.37
N ALA A 150 -3.70 -16.19 10.56
CA ALA A 150 -2.26 -16.03 10.56
C ALA A 150 -1.83 -14.65 10.00
N VAL A 151 -2.54 -14.16 9.00
CA VAL A 151 -2.48 -12.77 8.53
C VAL A 151 -3.77 -12.07 8.95
N MET A 152 -3.65 -10.92 9.57
CA MET A 152 -4.77 -10.12 10.07
C MET A 152 -5.28 -9.13 9.03
N ALA A 153 -4.40 -8.62 8.20
CA ALA A 153 -4.68 -7.71 7.09
C ALA A 153 -3.52 -7.71 6.11
N TRP A 154 -3.77 -7.26 4.89
CA TRP A 154 -2.75 -7.18 3.85
C TRP A 154 -3.05 -6.05 2.85
N LYS A 155 -2.10 -5.78 1.97
CA LYS A 155 -2.28 -4.88 0.83
C LYS A 155 -1.32 -5.25 -0.28
N ALA A 156 -1.81 -5.32 -1.52
CA ALA A 156 -0.94 -5.30 -2.69
C ALA A 156 -0.22 -3.95 -2.79
N LEU A 157 1.08 -3.95 -3.02
CA LEU A 157 1.91 -2.75 -3.14
C LEU A 157 1.98 -2.30 -4.60
N GLY A 158 2.07 -0.99 -4.81
CA GLY A 158 2.02 -0.39 -6.14
C GLY A 158 0.65 -0.58 -6.81
N ALA A 159 0.64 -0.89 -8.10
CA ALA A 159 -0.58 -1.08 -8.89
C ALA A 159 -1.29 -2.42 -8.64
N GLY A 160 -0.67 -3.34 -7.92
CA GLY A 160 -1.19 -4.69 -7.71
C GLY A 160 -1.08 -5.59 -8.95
N ALA A 161 -1.88 -6.66 -9.01
CA ALA A 161 -1.86 -7.70 -10.06
C ALA A 161 -0.52 -8.45 -10.21
N GLY A 162 0.34 -8.38 -9.20
CA GLY A 162 1.66 -8.97 -9.12
C GLY A 162 2.60 -8.10 -8.30
N GLY A 163 3.90 -8.41 -8.32
CA GLY A 163 4.89 -7.72 -7.51
C GLY A 163 4.78 -8.06 -6.02
N CYS A 164 4.78 -7.05 -5.16
CA CYS A 164 4.86 -7.21 -3.71
C CYS A 164 3.50 -7.08 -3.01
N ALA A 165 3.37 -7.76 -1.88
CA ALA A 165 2.30 -7.58 -0.91
C ALA A 165 2.87 -7.29 0.48
N ALA A 166 2.23 -6.38 1.22
CA ALA A 166 2.48 -6.15 2.63
C ALA A 166 1.47 -6.98 3.45
N LEU A 167 1.97 -7.80 4.37
CA LEU A 167 1.19 -8.75 5.17
C LEU A 167 1.35 -8.40 6.65
N LEU A 168 0.28 -7.98 7.28
CA LEU A 168 0.25 -7.73 8.72
C LEU A 168 -0.11 -9.02 9.45
N CYS A 169 0.89 -9.64 10.06
CA CYS A 169 0.80 -10.96 10.65
C CYS A 169 0.31 -10.93 12.10
N ASN A 170 -0.39 -11.99 12.49
CA ASN A 170 -0.64 -12.27 13.91
C ASN A 170 0.69 -12.38 14.66
N PRO A 171 0.84 -11.72 15.82
CA PRO A 171 2.09 -11.71 16.59
C PRO A 171 2.68 -13.09 16.87
N MET A 172 1.83 -14.10 17.07
CA MET A 172 2.26 -15.47 17.38
C MET A 172 2.63 -16.29 16.13
N GLN A 173 2.40 -15.76 14.92
CA GLN A 173 2.50 -16.53 13.68
C GLN A 173 3.43 -15.93 12.62
N VAL A 174 4.15 -14.84 12.93
CA VAL A 174 5.05 -14.18 11.97
C VAL A 174 6.04 -15.17 11.33
N SER A 175 6.68 -16.00 12.15
CA SER A 175 7.68 -16.96 11.64
C SER A 175 7.05 -18.07 10.80
N SER A 176 5.87 -18.58 11.17
CA SER A 176 5.16 -19.57 10.36
C SER A 176 4.67 -19.01 9.05
N VAL A 177 4.12 -17.78 9.06
CA VAL A 177 3.72 -17.09 7.82
C VAL A 177 4.91 -16.92 6.89
N ARG A 178 6.08 -16.47 7.39
CA ARG A 178 7.30 -16.36 6.60
C ARG A 178 7.65 -17.69 5.93
N SER A 179 7.70 -18.78 6.70
CA SER A 179 8.03 -20.12 6.17
C SER A 179 6.99 -20.63 5.15
N ASP A 180 5.71 -20.34 5.37
CA ASP A 180 4.65 -20.75 4.45
C ASP A 180 4.75 -19.98 3.11
N ILE A 181 5.01 -18.68 3.15
CA ILE A 181 5.21 -17.81 1.99
C ILE A 181 6.41 -18.30 1.15
N GLU A 182 7.56 -18.56 1.80
CA GLU A 182 8.78 -19.05 1.14
C GLU A 182 8.56 -20.44 0.52
N ARG A 183 7.86 -21.34 1.22
CA ARG A 183 7.51 -22.68 0.72
C ARG A 183 6.59 -22.63 -0.50
N LEU A 184 5.75 -21.61 -0.61
CA LEU A 184 4.88 -21.37 -1.76
C LEU A 184 5.59 -20.67 -2.92
N GLY A 185 6.91 -20.43 -2.79
CA GLY A 185 7.76 -19.89 -3.86
C GLY A 185 7.78 -18.38 -3.94
N TRP A 186 7.25 -17.67 -2.94
CA TRP A 186 7.39 -16.22 -2.85
C TRP A 186 8.67 -15.86 -2.08
N GLU A 187 9.20 -14.69 -2.34
CA GLU A 187 10.38 -14.16 -1.68
C GLU A 187 9.98 -13.17 -0.57
N ILE A 188 10.52 -13.34 0.65
CA ILE A 188 10.36 -12.34 1.70
C ILE A 188 11.43 -11.27 1.53
N ILE A 189 11.00 -10.04 1.36
CA ILE A 189 11.87 -8.88 1.24
C ILE A 189 12.20 -8.35 2.64
N ASP A 190 13.49 -8.29 2.95
CA ASP A 190 13.94 -7.60 4.14
C ASP A 190 13.79 -6.08 3.95
N TRP A 191 13.15 -5.43 4.92
CA TRP A 191 12.86 -4.01 4.83
C TRP A 191 13.19 -3.28 6.13
N ASN A 192 13.42 -1.99 6.01
CA ASN A 192 13.56 -1.09 7.16
C ASN A 192 12.87 0.24 6.86
N PHE A 193 12.61 1.03 7.91
CA PHE A 193 12.18 2.40 7.72
C PHE A 193 13.35 3.23 7.19
N GLU A 194 13.12 3.99 6.13
CA GLU A 194 14.02 5.01 5.64
C GLU A 194 13.52 6.38 6.13
N GLU A 195 14.34 7.06 6.91
CA GLU A 195 13.91 8.28 7.61
C GLU A 195 14.26 9.56 6.82
N GLU A 196 15.32 9.52 6.03
CA GLU A 196 15.89 10.74 5.45
C GLU A 196 15.41 11.01 4.01
N GLY A 197 14.92 9.98 3.32
CA GLY A 197 14.55 10.08 1.92
C GLY A 197 15.75 10.28 1.00
N VAL A 198 15.58 11.03 -0.09
CA VAL A 198 16.65 11.27 -1.06
C VAL A 198 17.66 12.28 -0.51
N SER A 199 18.93 11.86 -0.43
CA SER A 199 20.08 12.74 -0.14
C SER A 199 20.89 12.98 -1.42
N ILE A 200 21.33 14.22 -1.61
CA ILE A 200 22.27 14.60 -2.69
C ILE A 200 23.68 14.58 -2.10
N CYS A 201 24.51 13.68 -2.60
CA CYS A 201 25.93 13.61 -2.24
C CYS A 201 26.77 14.59 -3.05
#